data_b26b04278b80893104aefc2888cfe16b
#
_entry.id   b26b04278b80893104aefc2888cfe16b
#
_cell.length_a   1.000
_cell.length_b   1.000
_cell.length_c   1.000
_cell.angle_alpha   90.00
_cell.angle_beta   90.00
_cell.angle_gamma   90.00
#
_symmetry.space_group_name_H-M   'P 1'
#
loop_
_entity.id
_entity.type
_entity.pdbx_description
1 polymer ?
#
loop_
_entity_poly.entity_id
_entity_poly.type
_entity_poly.pdbx_seq_one_letter_code
_entity_poly.pdbx_strand_id
1 'polypeptide(L)'
;NKEVIQGNKLFKNIGCEKCHISTYKTGKHKTHIELSNRVIKPYSDFLLHDMGPGLDDGVKEGDAKSYEWQTPPLWGIGLVQIVNKHTRFLHDGRARSIEEAILWHEGESLSSKKKYLSLNAEERSKVLKFLNSL
;
A
#
# COMPACT_ATOMS: atom_id res chain seq x y z
N ASN A 1 -2.46 13.39 -15.39
CA ASN A 1 -2.80 14.51 -14.51
C ASN A 1 -1.55 14.95 -13.74
N LYS A 2 -1.25 16.27 -13.71
CA LYS A 2 -0.06 16.85 -13.08
C LYS A 2 -0.01 16.55 -11.57
N GLU A 3 -1.14 16.62 -10.89
CA GLU A 3 -1.23 16.34 -9.44
C GLU A 3 -0.94 14.89 -9.10
N VAL A 4 -1.39 13.94 -9.93
CA VAL A 4 -1.10 12.50 -9.78
C VAL A 4 0.41 12.24 -9.91
N ILE A 5 1.08 12.89 -10.86
CA ILE A 5 2.54 12.78 -11.02
C ILE A 5 3.28 13.37 -9.81
N GLN A 6 2.81 14.50 -9.28
CA GLN A 6 3.37 15.08 -8.06
C GLN A 6 3.11 14.19 -6.84
N GLY A 7 1.92 13.62 -6.73
CA GLY A 7 1.56 12.65 -5.68
C GLY A 7 2.46 11.41 -5.69
N ASN A 8 2.76 10.85 -6.87
CA ASN A 8 3.71 9.75 -7.01
C ASN A 8 5.12 10.14 -6.52
N LYS A 9 5.59 11.34 -6.85
CA LYS A 9 6.89 11.82 -6.36
C LYS A 9 6.89 11.95 -4.83
N LEU A 10 5.83 12.49 -4.25
CA LEU A 10 5.68 12.60 -2.79
C LEU A 10 5.64 11.22 -2.13
N PHE A 11 4.84 10.28 -2.67
CA PHE A 11 4.76 8.89 -2.21
C PHE A 11 6.15 8.23 -2.11
N LYS A 12 7.01 8.44 -3.12
CA LYS A 12 8.40 7.97 -3.11
C LYS A 12 9.23 8.68 -2.05
N ASN A 13 9.18 10.00 -2.01
CA ASN A 13 10.01 10.84 -1.13
C ASN A 13 9.73 10.58 0.36
N ILE A 14 8.47 10.31 0.73
CA ILE A 14 8.12 9.96 2.11
C ILE A 14 8.44 8.50 2.46
N GLY A 15 8.83 7.68 1.48
CA GLY A 15 9.37 6.33 1.69
C GLY A 15 8.36 5.20 1.59
N CYS A 16 7.14 5.43 1.11
CA CYS A 16 6.14 4.38 0.91
C CYS A 16 6.62 3.32 -0.10
N GLU A 17 7.41 3.72 -1.12
CA GLU A 17 7.96 2.82 -2.14
C GLU A 17 8.92 1.76 -1.59
N LYS A 18 9.36 1.86 -0.34
CA LYS A 18 10.26 0.86 0.28
C LYS A 18 9.59 -0.51 0.42
N CYS A 19 8.29 -0.53 0.73
CA CYS A 19 7.45 -1.73 0.80
C CYS A 19 6.50 -1.79 -0.41
N HIS A 20 5.93 -0.66 -0.80
CA HIS A 20 5.05 -0.59 -1.98
C HIS A 20 5.85 -0.40 -3.28
N ILE A 21 6.66 -1.42 -3.62
CA ILE A 21 7.50 -1.43 -4.83
C ILE A 21 6.62 -1.37 -6.07
N SER A 22 6.87 -0.35 -6.91
CA SER A 22 5.96 0.01 -8.00
C SER A 22 5.91 -1.01 -9.13
N THR A 23 6.99 -1.75 -9.39
CA THR A 23 7.12 -2.50 -10.64
C THR A 23 7.89 -3.79 -10.46
N TYR A 24 7.35 -4.87 -11.05
CA TYR A 24 8.04 -6.15 -11.20
C TYR A 24 7.96 -6.65 -12.64
N LYS A 25 8.88 -7.55 -13.00
CA LYS A 25 8.79 -8.37 -14.19
C LYS A 25 8.50 -9.82 -13.77
N THR A 26 7.40 -10.38 -14.26
CA THR A 26 7.05 -11.77 -13.97
C THR A 26 8.08 -12.72 -14.57
N GLY A 27 8.29 -13.86 -13.90
CA GLY A 27 9.13 -14.93 -14.40
C GLY A 27 8.51 -15.66 -15.61
N LYS A 28 9.17 -16.73 -16.06
CA LYS A 28 8.64 -17.63 -17.09
C LYS A 28 7.63 -18.60 -16.47
N HIS A 29 6.37 -18.54 -16.90
CA HIS A 29 5.32 -19.48 -16.45
C HIS A 29 5.29 -20.72 -17.36
N LYS A 30 5.16 -21.91 -16.79
CA LYS A 30 5.25 -23.17 -17.54
C LYS A 30 4.05 -23.42 -18.47
N THR A 31 2.85 -23.09 -18.02
CA THR A 31 1.58 -23.37 -18.70
C THR A 31 0.87 -22.13 -19.24
N HIS A 32 1.07 -20.97 -18.61
CA HIS A 32 0.44 -19.70 -18.99
C HIS A 32 1.48 -18.74 -19.54
N ILE A 33 1.82 -18.96 -20.82
CA ILE A 33 2.86 -18.17 -21.51
C ILE A 33 2.52 -16.68 -21.56
N GLU A 34 1.23 -16.33 -21.58
CA GLU A 34 0.71 -14.97 -21.56
C GLU A 34 1.07 -14.20 -20.27
N LEU A 35 1.35 -14.89 -19.17
CA LEU A 35 1.79 -14.32 -17.91
C LEU A 35 3.31 -14.15 -17.81
N SER A 36 4.05 -14.73 -18.78
CA SER A 36 5.51 -14.77 -18.74
C SER A 36 6.14 -13.45 -19.15
N ASN A 37 7.18 -13.03 -18.43
CA ASN A 37 7.99 -11.85 -18.72
C ASN A 37 7.18 -10.54 -18.86
N ARG A 38 6.07 -10.44 -18.16
CA ARG A 38 5.22 -9.23 -18.16
C ARG A 38 5.72 -8.24 -17.13
N VAL A 39 5.67 -6.96 -17.47
CA VAL A 39 5.85 -5.89 -16.49
C VAL A 39 4.52 -5.64 -15.82
N ILE A 40 4.48 -5.79 -14.49
CA ILE A 40 3.31 -5.54 -13.65
C ILE A 40 3.62 -4.42 -12.66
N LYS A 41 2.59 -3.72 -12.20
CA LYS A 41 2.71 -2.60 -11.25
C LYS A 41 1.86 -2.84 -10.00
N PRO A 42 2.24 -3.78 -9.13
CA PRO A 42 1.44 -4.14 -7.95
C PRO A 42 1.52 -3.09 -6.85
N TYR A 43 2.57 -2.30 -6.78
CA TYR A 43 2.87 -1.43 -5.62
C TYR A 43 2.88 -2.23 -4.31
N SER A 44 3.69 -3.28 -4.28
CA SER A 44 3.90 -4.19 -3.15
C SER A 44 5.23 -4.91 -3.30
N ASP A 45 5.87 -5.26 -2.20
CA ASP A 45 7.00 -6.19 -2.17
C ASP A 45 6.57 -7.63 -1.86
N PHE A 46 5.27 -7.81 -1.48
CA PHE A 46 4.68 -9.08 -1.07
C PHE A 46 5.33 -9.70 0.19
N LEU A 47 6.09 -8.93 0.96
CA LEU A 47 6.76 -9.39 2.17
C LEU A 47 5.94 -9.07 3.41
N LEU A 48 6.26 -9.78 4.51
CA LEU A 48 5.75 -9.48 5.85
C LEU A 48 6.56 -8.37 6.48
N HIS A 49 5.89 -7.43 7.15
CA HIS A 49 6.49 -6.34 7.89
C HIS A 49 5.85 -6.19 9.26
N ASP A 50 6.66 -5.86 10.25
CA ASP A 50 6.17 -5.44 11.56
C ASP A 50 5.41 -4.11 11.42
N MET A 51 4.10 -4.17 11.61
CA MET A 51 3.22 -3.00 11.50
C MET A 51 2.88 -2.37 12.85
N GLY A 52 3.54 -2.83 13.91
CA GLY A 52 3.39 -2.30 15.27
C GLY A 52 2.14 -2.78 16.01
N PRO A 53 2.03 -2.40 17.30
CA PRO A 53 0.98 -2.90 18.18
C PRO A 53 -0.42 -2.43 17.80
N GLY A 54 -0.54 -1.33 17.03
CA GLY A 54 -1.84 -0.83 16.58
C GLY A 54 -2.55 -1.75 15.59
N LEU A 55 -1.79 -2.59 14.87
CA LEU A 55 -2.32 -3.58 13.92
C LEU A 55 -2.16 -5.02 14.39
N ASP A 56 -1.71 -5.25 15.62
CA ASP A 56 -1.67 -6.57 16.25
C ASP A 56 -3.09 -7.06 16.53
N ASP A 57 -3.47 -8.21 15.98
CA ASP A 57 -4.76 -8.85 16.21
C ASP A 57 -4.69 -10.03 17.20
N GLY A 58 -3.50 -10.33 17.73
CA GLY A 58 -3.26 -11.44 18.65
C GLY A 58 -3.28 -12.83 18.02
N VAL A 59 -3.45 -12.95 16.69
CA VAL A 59 -3.53 -14.21 15.96
C VAL A 59 -2.23 -14.48 15.20
N LYS A 60 -1.60 -15.61 15.47
CA LYS A 60 -0.43 -16.06 14.72
C LYS A 60 -0.85 -16.89 13.52
N GLU A 61 -0.20 -16.68 12.38
CA GLU A 61 -0.43 -17.44 11.17
C GLU A 61 0.90 -18.10 10.70
N GLY A 62 1.03 -19.40 10.94
CA GLY A 62 2.30 -20.11 10.72
C GLY A 62 3.43 -19.54 11.58
N ASP A 63 4.52 -19.11 10.93
CA ASP A 63 5.66 -18.48 11.59
C ASP A 63 5.52 -16.95 11.72
N ALA A 64 4.51 -16.37 11.08
CA ALA A 64 4.25 -14.93 11.17
C ALA A 64 3.69 -14.56 12.55
N LYS A 65 4.18 -13.48 13.11
CA LYS A 65 3.67 -12.92 14.37
C LYS A 65 2.39 -12.12 14.11
N SER A 66 1.56 -11.97 15.13
CA SER A 66 0.26 -11.31 15.06
C SER A 66 0.28 -9.84 14.62
N TYR A 67 1.42 -9.18 14.66
CA TYR A 67 1.66 -7.82 14.19
C TYR A 67 2.40 -7.73 12.85
N GLU A 68 2.75 -8.87 12.25
CA GLU A 68 3.41 -8.95 10.95
C GLU A 68 2.38 -9.13 9.83
N TRP A 69 2.30 -8.15 8.93
CA TRP A 69 1.33 -8.13 7.85
C TRP A 69 2.02 -8.07 6.48
N GLN A 70 1.54 -8.88 5.56
CA GLN A 70 2.01 -8.82 4.18
C GLN A 70 1.58 -7.51 3.53
N THR A 71 2.51 -6.86 2.83
CA THR A 71 2.21 -5.67 2.02
C THR A 71 1.17 -6.02 0.95
N PRO A 72 -0.06 -5.50 1.01
CA PRO A 72 -1.06 -5.77 -0.03
C PRO A 72 -0.71 -5.00 -1.31
N PRO A 73 -1.03 -5.53 -2.50
CA PRO A 73 -0.96 -4.78 -3.73
C PRO A 73 -1.90 -3.57 -3.70
N LEU A 74 -1.41 -2.41 -4.17
CA LEU A 74 -2.22 -1.19 -4.24
C LEU A 74 -2.91 -1.00 -5.59
N TRP A 75 -2.67 -1.86 -6.59
CA TRP A 75 -3.39 -1.79 -7.87
C TRP A 75 -4.90 -1.96 -7.65
N GLY A 76 -5.67 -1.08 -8.25
CA GLY A 76 -7.13 -1.06 -8.11
C GLY A 76 -7.65 -0.51 -6.78
N ILE A 77 -6.79 -0.01 -5.89
CA ILE A 77 -7.24 0.53 -4.59
C ILE A 77 -8.24 1.69 -4.76
N GLY A 78 -8.09 2.50 -5.81
CA GLY A 78 -9.03 3.57 -6.14
C GLY A 78 -10.41 3.08 -6.59
N LEU A 79 -10.55 1.80 -6.94
CA LEU A 79 -11.80 1.20 -7.39
C LEU A 79 -12.59 0.50 -6.27
N VAL A 80 -12.03 0.39 -5.07
CA VAL A 80 -12.63 -0.36 -3.96
C VAL A 80 -14.06 0.07 -3.68
N GLN A 81 -14.34 1.38 -3.62
CA GLN A 81 -15.70 1.87 -3.39
C GLN A 81 -16.66 1.51 -4.53
N ILE A 82 -16.19 1.54 -5.78
CA ILE A 82 -17.02 1.27 -6.96
C ILE A 82 -17.35 -0.22 -7.05
N VAL A 83 -16.35 -1.08 -6.81
CA VAL A 83 -16.47 -2.54 -6.94
C VAL A 83 -17.10 -3.16 -5.70
N ASN A 84 -16.55 -2.86 -4.53
CA ASN A 84 -16.92 -3.51 -3.26
C ASN A 84 -18.05 -2.79 -2.51
N LYS A 85 -18.47 -1.59 -2.98
CA LYS A 85 -19.52 -0.77 -2.35
C LYS A 85 -19.20 -0.33 -0.91
N HIS A 86 -17.92 -0.32 -0.53
CA HIS A 86 -17.44 0.18 0.77
C HIS A 86 -16.04 0.81 0.63
N THR A 87 -15.60 1.52 1.66
CA THR A 87 -14.26 2.12 1.77
C THR A 87 -13.53 1.59 3.02
N ARG A 88 -13.53 0.27 3.20
CA ARG A 88 -12.84 -0.39 4.30
C ARG A 88 -11.50 -0.92 3.82
N PHE A 89 -10.44 -0.57 4.56
CA PHE A 89 -9.05 -0.90 4.26
C PHE A 89 -8.38 -1.56 5.48
N LEU A 90 -7.18 -2.08 5.29
CA LEU A 90 -6.42 -2.94 6.19
C LEU A 90 -7.05 -4.35 6.29
N HIS A 91 -6.36 -5.28 6.96
CA HIS A 91 -6.74 -6.70 7.04
C HIS A 91 -8.13 -6.93 7.67
N ASP A 92 -8.54 -6.07 8.60
CA ASP A 92 -9.79 -6.18 9.35
C ASP A 92 -10.83 -5.09 8.97
N GLY A 93 -10.52 -4.25 7.99
CA GLY A 93 -11.42 -3.21 7.51
C GLY A 93 -11.61 -2.03 8.47
N ARG A 94 -10.74 -1.87 9.46
CA ARG A 94 -10.86 -0.78 10.47
C ARG A 94 -10.70 0.61 9.86
N ALA A 95 -9.84 0.76 8.88
CA ALA A 95 -9.63 2.05 8.22
C ALA A 95 -10.77 2.35 7.23
N ARG A 96 -11.39 3.52 7.37
CA ARG A 96 -12.56 3.96 6.59
C ARG A 96 -12.17 4.75 5.34
N SER A 97 -10.89 5.04 5.17
CA SER A 97 -10.33 5.73 4.01
C SER A 97 -8.88 5.32 3.78
N ILE A 98 -8.36 5.62 2.59
CA ILE A 98 -6.93 5.43 2.27
C ILE A 98 -6.07 6.25 3.25
N GLU A 99 -6.46 7.48 3.57
CA GLU A 99 -5.72 8.30 4.53
C GLU A 99 -5.71 7.68 5.92
N GLU A 100 -6.85 7.18 6.41
CA GLU A 100 -6.90 6.48 7.69
C GLU A 100 -6.01 5.23 7.69
N ALA A 101 -5.96 4.49 6.59
CA ALA A 101 -5.03 3.36 6.46
C ALA A 101 -3.56 3.80 6.58
N ILE A 102 -3.17 4.93 5.98
CA ILE A 102 -1.82 5.50 6.14
C ILE A 102 -1.55 5.84 7.62
N LEU A 103 -2.55 6.38 8.33
CA LEU A 103 -2.40 6.76 9.73
C LEU A 103 -2.25 5.57 10.69
N TRP A 104 -2.70 4.38 10.29
CA TRP A 104 -2.48 3.14 11.03
C TRP A 104 -1.09 2.53 10.84
N HIS A 105 -0.29 3.00 9.89
CA HIS A 105 1.06 2.51 9.65
C HIS A 105 1.98 2.81 10.85
N GLU A 106 2.54 1.76 11.46
CA GLU A 106 3.48 1.83 12.60
C GLU A 106 4.66 0.86 12.38
N GLY A 107 5.37 0.47 13.42
CA GLY A 107 6.50 -0.43 13.31
C GLY A 107 7.52 0.02 12.25
N GLU A 108 7.84 -0.84 11.30
CA GLU A 108 8.78 -0.55 10.20
C GLU A 108 8.34 0.63 9.33
N SER A 109 7.05 0.87 9.20
CA SER A 109 6.46 1.93 8.38
C SER A 109 6.33 3.29 9.10
N LEU A 110 6.61 3.36 10.41
CA LEU A 110 6.42 4.56 11.23
C LEU A 110 7.13 5.80 10.66
N SER A 111 8.33 5.63 10.10
CA SER A 111 9.09 6.74 9.52
C SER A 111 8.35 7.38 8.33
N SER A 112 7.71 6.58 7.50
CA SER A 112 6.93 7.04 6.34
C SER A 112 5.63 7.73 6.77
N LYS A 113 4.93 7.18 7.78
CA LYS A 113 3.78 7.86 8.43
C LYS A 113 4.15 9.24 8.97
N LYS A 114 5.26 9.36 9.72
CA LYS A 114 5.71 10.66 10.27
C LYS A 114 5.98 11.67 9.16
N LYS A 115 6.63 11.26 8.07
CA LYS A 115 6.85 12.12 6.90
C LYS A 115 5.55 12.51 6.20
N TYR A 116 4.57 11.58 6.09
CA TYR A 116 3.24 11.91 5.57
C TYR A 116 2.55 12.98 6.43
N LEU A 117 2.61 12.86 7.75
CA LEU A 117 2.03 13.83 8.68
C LEU A 117 2.71 15.22 8.58
N SER A 118 3.97 15.29 8.19
CA SER A 118 4.69 16.57 7.99
C SER A 118 4.34 17.26 6.67
N LEU A 119 3.67 16.58 5.74
CA LEU A 119 3.17 17.20 4.51
C LEU A 119 2.05 18.21 4.82
N ASN A 120 1.98 19.28 4.04
CA ASN A 120 0.84 20.18 4.10
C ASN A 120 -0.42 19.54 3.45
N ALA A 121 -1.58 20.18 3.63
CA ALA A 121 -2.86 19.64 3.15
C ALA A 121 -2.90 19.41 1.63
N GLU A 122 -2.29 20.30 0.85
CA GLU A 122 -2.23 20.18 -0.60
C GLU A 122 -1.36 18.99 -1.04
N GLU A 123 -0.21 18.79 -0.39
CA GLU A 123 0.69 17.67 -0.66
C GLU A 123 0.03 16.33 -0.29
N ARG A 124 -0.62 16.23 0.87
CA ARG A 124 -1.40 15.05 1.26
C ARG A 124 -2.50 14.74 0.24
N SER A 125 -3.24 15.75 -0.21
CA SER A 125 -4.25 15.60 -1.26
C SER A 125 -3.67 15.01 -2.54
N LYS A 126 -2.47 15.43 -2.96
CA LYS A 126 -1.78 14.88 -4.14
C LYS A 126 -1.39 13.42 -3.96
N VAL A 127 -0.90 13.02 -2.77
CA VAL A 127 -0.62 11.61 -2.46
C VAL A 127 -1.90 10.78 -2.57
N LEU A 128 -3.01 11.25 -1.99
CA LEU A 128 -4.29 10.55 -2.08
C LEU A 128 -4.83 10.47 -3.50
N LYS A 129 -4.69 11.53 -4.32
CA LYS A 129 -5.05 11.51 -5.75
C LYS A 129 -4.22 10.48 -6.53
N PHE A 130 -2.94 10.34 -6.21
CA PHE A 130 -2.10 9.32 -6.80
C PHE A 130 -2.59 7.92 -6.42
N LEU A 131 -2.80 7.63 -5.12
CA LEU A 131 -3.29 6.34 -4.65
C LEU A 131 -4.66 5.98 -5.26
N ASN A 132 -5.57 6.94 -5.35
CA ASN A 132 -6.87 6.76 -6.01
C ASN A 132 -6.77 6.56 -7.53
N SER A 133 -5.62 6.78 -8.14
CA SER A 133 -5.38 6.55 -9.57
C SER A 133 -4.78 5.19 -9.90
N LEU A 134 -4.43 4.41 -8.89
CA LEU A 134 -3.94 3.04 -9.01
C LEU A 134 -5.12 2.09 -9.14
#